data_2ee0f395c14384d08b91360d6a1d9d68
#
_entry.id   2ee0f395c14384d08b91360d6a1d9d68
#
_cell.length_a   1.000
_cell.length_b   1.000
_cell.length_c   1.000
_cell.angle_alpha   90.00
_cell.angle_beta   90.00
_cell.angle_gamma   90.00
#
_symmetry.space_group_name_H-M   'P 1'
#
loop_
_entity.id
_entity.type
_entity.pdbx_description
1 polymer ?
#
loop_
_entity_poly.entity_id
_entity_poly.type
_entity_poly.pdbx_seq_one_letter_code
_entity_poly.pdbx_strand_id
1 'polypeptide(L)'
;MKDKSLMNVLKALPGLLLMEETRGLVMTTVKQWGFKNTVFILLNTVRKTGLIGIITSLIKFRLDKLMPNLLMSMWEVFGDREAIIFGNKKFTYRDFKDRVTRLANGLKSLGLKPKDKFAELLYNGNEFFEAFFAGSLIGCPMPFLNWHIKGEELAEAINRGSPKVLIFHEELADNVTSIRDKIKTVEHFVVVGEHAPDDMILYEDLLSQSSDQMPETEFILALNPYTGGTTGTPKNVNYFDAYGYALSNIADAPRVPFADYLRFAIMQFGFLYWFGGNKIKDTITHNMRCLIPGPLYHAGVIVAWAPFLLMGGTGVPMREFDPEEFLRIVEKERINWVFVVPTILERILDLPDEVKAKYDLSSMRSLICAAAPASPELKKATNEFFIQQGCKGNVFKEYYGSAETSIVTILLPEDYEEKPKRYASVGKARCGELKIYDESTGRWCPVDKDGLVLGRTVSTVSLRYTGTPEKIEKAFKVIDGISWFDDGLLGHLDEDGFLYLTGREKEIIISGGVNVFPNEIEAAIVRNPKVFDVAVIRYPDTDLREVPAAIVQLKKGEQSNTDEIIEYCKKDGLHGIKIPKVVEFVDELPRHMDGKLLKRELEDKYWEGIQRRG
;
A
#
# COMPACT_ATOMS: atom_id res chain seq x y z
N MET A 1 31.57 17.47 -11.37
CA MET A 1 30.43 17.04 -10.52
C MET A 1 30.67 15.72 -9.75
N LYS A 2 31.58 14.83 -10.19
CA LYS A 2 31.80 13.49 -9.58
C LYS A 2 32.43 13.51 -8.17
N ASP A 3 33.32 14.46 -7.85
CA ASP A 3 34.00 14.48 -6.54
C ASP A 3 33.19 15.04 -5.37
N LYS A 4 32.22 15.92 -5.65
CA LYS A 4 31.42 16.53 -4.57
C LYS A 4 30.36 15.59 -3.98
N SER A 5 29.89 14.62 -4.75
CA SER A 5 28.83 13.68 -4.29
C SER A 5 29.38 12.65 -3.30
N LEU A 6 30.53 12.01 -3.59
CA LEU A 6 31.14 11.02 -2.72
C LEU A 6 31.57 11.63 -1.38
N MET A 7 32.19 12.83 -1.42
CA MET A 7 32.62 13.53 -0.20
C MET A 7 31.42 13.90 0.70
N ASN A 8 30.29 14.30 0.10
CA ASN A 8 29.07 14.61 0.86
C ASN A 8 28.46 13.35 1.49
N VAL A 9 28.50 12.21 0.80
CA VAL A 9 28.08 10.91 1.36
C VAL A 9 28.99 10.50 2.51
N LEU A 10 30.29 10.56 2.34
CA LEU A 10 31.26 10.22 3.40
C LEU A 10 31.07 11.10 4.64
N LYS A 11 30.75 12.38 4.47
CA LYS A 11 30.43 13.28 5.59
C LYS A 11 29.08 12.95 6.25
N ALA A 12 28.09 12.50 5.51
CA ALA A 12 26.78 12.14 6.02
C ALA A 12 26.74 10.74 6.64
N LEU A 13 27.65 9.85 6.23
CA LEU A 13 27.66 8.43 6.63
C LEU A 13 27.61 8.20 8.15
N PRO A 14 28.37 8.92 8.99
CA PRO A 14 28.25 8.75 10.44
C PRO A 14 26.84 9.05 10.95
N GLY A 15 26.19 10.11 10.48
CA GLY A 15 24.83 10.46 10.84
C GLY A 15 23.82 9.39 10.38
N LEU A 16 23.95 8.89 9.15
CA LEU A 16 23.10 7.84 8.61
C LEU A 16 23.23 6.52 9.39
N LEU A 17 24.42 6.14 9.82
CA LEU A 17 24.66 4.94 10.63
C LEU A 17 24.10 5.07 12.06
N LEU A 18 23.97 6.30 12.56
CA LEU A 18 23.41 6.57 13.88
C LEU A 18 21.88 6.64 13.90
N MET A 19 21.22 6.71 12.73
CA MET A 19 19.76 6.69 12.66
C MET A 19 19.18 5.42 13.28
N GLU A 20 18.06 5.58 13.99
CA GLU A 20 17.35 4.46 14.62
C GLU A 20 16.90 3.43 13.56
N GLU A 21 16.37 3.91 12.43
CA GLU A 21 15.93 3.09 11.30
C GLU A 21 17.08 2.24 10.73
N THR A 22 18.27 2.80 10.58
CA THR A 22 19.44 2.05 10.08
C THR A 22 19.79 0.91 11.02
N ARG A 23 19.94 1.22 12.32
CA ARG A 23 20.25 0.20 13.33
C ARG A 23 19.16 -0.82 13.47
N GLY A 24 17.90 -0.37 13.46
CA GLY A 24 16.73 -1.20 13.53
C GLY A 24 16.61 -2.13 12.34
N LEU A 25 16.80 -1.64 11.12
CA LEU A 25 16.77 -2.44 9.89
C LEU A 25 17.86 -3.51 9.88
N VAL A 26 19.09 -3.15 10.21
CA VAL A 26 20.21 -4.12 10.33
C VAL A 26 19.88 -5.18 11.38
N MET A 27 19.40 -4.79 12.54
CA MET A 27 19.04 -5.72 13.61
C MET A 27 17.90 -6.66 13.17
N THR A 28 16.85 -6.13 12.54
CA THR A 28 15.72 -6.92 12.05
C THR A 28 16.19 -7.92 10.99
N THR A 29 17.03 -7.48 10.05
CA THR A 29 17.60 -8.34 9.00
C THR A 29 18.44 -9.46 9.61
N VAL A 30 19.37 -9.15 10.51
CA VAL A 30 20.22 -10.16 11.15
C VAL A 30 19.40 -11.16 11.96
N LYS A 31 18.33 -10.71 12.61
CA LYS A 31 17.43 -11.61 13.35
C LYS A 31 16.63 -12.52 12.42
N GLN A 32 16.12 -12.01 11.30
CA GLN A 32 15.35 -12.78 10.33
C GLN A 32 16.22 -13.81 9.59
N TRP A 33 17.39 -13.41 9.18
CA TRP A 33 18.30 -14.29 8.46
C TRP A 33 19.08 -15.22 9.38
N GLY A 34 19.36 -14.79 10.61
CA GLY A 34 20.36 -15.38 11.47
C GLY A 34 21.78 -14.91 11.09
N PHE A 35 22.64 -14.72 12.06
CA PHE A 35 23.99 -14.16 11.83
C PHE A 35 24.78 -14.93 10.77
N LYS A 36 24.81 -16.28 10.87
CA LYS A 36 25.52 -17.14 9.90
C LYS A 36 25.02 -16.92 8.47
N ASN A 37 23.72 -16.95 8.28
CA ASN A 37 23.12 -16.77 6.95
C ASN A 37 23.33 -15.34 6.42
N THR A 38 23.27 -14.32 7.29
CA THR A 38 23.60 -12.94 6.92
C THR A 38 25.01 -12.86 6.32
N VAL A 39 25.99 -13.47 6.98
CA VAL A 39 27.37 -13.51 6.48
C VAL A 39 27.44 -14.23 5.13
N PHE A 40 26.79 -15.40 4.99
CA PHE A 40 26.78 -16.14 3.73
C PHE A 40 26.10 -15.39 2.59
N ILE A 41 24.96 -14.75 2.83
CA ILE A 41 24.27 -13.94 1.83
C ILE A 41 25.16 -12.79 1.37
N LEU A 42 25.79 -12.07 2.29
CA LEU A 42 26.69 -10.98 1.96
C LEU A 42 27.92 -11.48 1.16
N LEU A 43 28.56 -12.57 1.59
CA LEU A 43 29.71 -13.15 0.88
C LEU A 43 29.33 -13.63 -0.53
N ASN A 44 28.18 -14.28 -0.68
CA ASN A 44 27.70 -14.71 -2.00
C ASN A 44 27.39 -13.53 -2.89
N THR A 45 26.78 -12.48 -2.33
CA THR A 45 26.51 -11.23 -3.07
C THR A 45 27.81 -10.58 -3.54
N VAL A 46 28.82 -10.50 -2.66
CA VAL A 46 30.16 -10.01 -3.02
C VAL A 46 30.78 -10.86 -4.12
N ARG A 47 30.70 -12.20 -4.00
CA ARG A 47 31.25 -13.11 -5.00
C ARG A 47 30.59 -12.96 -6.37
N LYS A 48 29.26 -12.84 -6.42
CA LYS A 48 28.48 -12.71 -7.66
C LYS A 48 28.64 -11.34 -8.32
N THR A 49 28.64 -10.27 -7.52
CA THR A 49 28.76 -8.89 -8.02
C THR A 49 30.21 -8.51 -8.31
N GLY A 50 31.15 -9.14 -7.63
CA GLY A 50 32.56 -8.75 -7.60
C GLY A 50 32.79 -7.50 -6.75
N LEU A 51 33.96 -7.39 -6.13
CA LEU A 51 34.30 -6.24 -5.28
C LEU A 51 34.24 -4.92 -6.07
N ILE A 52 34.76 -4.91 -7.30
CA ILE A 52 34.72 -3.73 -8.19
C ILE A 52 33.24 -3.41 -8.54
N GLY A 53 32.41 -4.42 -8.80
CA GLY A 53 30.99 -4.24 -9.08
C GLY A 53 30.25 -3.62 -7.90
N ILE A 54 30.51 -4.07 -6.67
CA ILE A 54 29.93 -3.49 -5.45
C ILE A 54 30.39 -2.04 -5.28
N ILE A 55 31.70 -1.79 -5.33
CA ILE A 55 32.24 -0.44 -5.21
C ILE A 55 31.63 0.47 -6.28
N THR A 56 31.55 -0.01 -7.53
CA THR A 56 30.97 0.75 -8.64
C THR A 56 29.46 0.97 -8.42
N SER A 57 28.71 -0.04 -7.97
CA SER A 57 27.29 0.08 -7.65
C SER A 57 27.05 1.09 -6.52
N LEU A 58 27.87 1.05 -5.47
CA LEU A 58 27.77 2.00 -4.36
C LEU A 58 28.19 3.42 -4.76
N ILE A 59 29.28 3.58 -5.53
CA ILE A 59 29.77 4.90 -5.99
C ILE A 59 28.83 5.51 -7.03
N LYS A 60 28.31 4.69 -7.95
CA LYS A 60 27.37 5.13 -8.99
C LYS A 60 25.92 5.07 -8.55
N PHE A 61 25.65 4.55 -7.35
CA PHE A 61 24.31 4.34 -6.81
C PHE A 61 23.37 3.59 -7.78
N ARG A 62 23.92 2.56 -8.43
CA ARG A 62 23.18 1.66 -9.30
C ARG A 62 22.92 0.34 -8.58
N LEU A 63 21.67 0.13 -8.21
CA LEU A 63 21.25 -1.12 -7.54
C LEU A 63 20.94 -2.23 -8.56
N ASP A 64 20.91 -1.92 -9.84
CA ASP A 64 20.59 -2.81 -10.96
C ASP A 64 21.41 -4.10 -11.00
N LYS A 65 22.68 -4.07 -10.53
CA LYS A 65 23.55 -5.26 -10.41
C LYS A 65 23.60 -5.84 -9.00
N LEU A 66 23.46 -4.97 -7.99
CA LEU A 66 23.58 -5.39 -6.60
C LEU A 66 22.33 -6.12 -6.12
N MET A 67 21.13 -5.58 -6.41
CA MET A 67 19.86 -6.14 -5.94
C MET A 67 19.56 -7.55 -6.49
N PRO A 68 19.70 -7.85 -7.79
CA PRO A 68 19.50 -9.22 -8.27
C PRO A 68 20.42 -10.22 -7.56
N ASN A 69 21.69 -9.90 -7.39
CA ASN A 69 22.66 -10.75 -6.74
C ASN A 69 22.38 -10.95 -5.25
N LEU A 70 21.87 -9.92 -4.56
CA LEU A 70 21.43 -10.01 -3.17
C LEU A 70 20.20 -10.92 -3.03
N LEU A 71 19.18 -10.72 -3.86
CA LEU A 71 17.97 -11.54 -3.88
C LEU A 71 18.31 -13.00 -4.20
N MET A 72 19.10 -13.24 -5.25
CA MET A 72 19.53 -14.59 -5.62
C MET A 72 20.35 -15.26 -4.51
N SER A 73 21.23 -14.52 -3.84
CA SER A 73 22.01 -15.06 -2.72
C SER A 73 21.13 -15.39 -1.52
N MET A 74 20.12 -14.57 -1.25
CA MET A 74 19.12 -14.82 -0.20
C MET A 74 18.30 -16.09 -0.53
N TRP A 75 17.77 -16.19 -1.75
CA TRP A 75 16.97 -17.36 -2.16
C TRP A 75 17.76 -18.67 -2.18
N GLU A 76 19.05 -18.60 -2.52
CA GLU A 76 19.93 -19.78 -2.45
C GLU A 76 20.20 -20.22 -1.01
N VAL A 77 20.46 -19.26 -0.11
CA VAL A 77 20.70 -19.56 1.31
C VAL A 77 19.45 -20.11 2.00
N PHE A 78 18.28 -19.62 1.62
CA PHE A 78 16.99 -20.06 2.14
C PHE A 78 16.31 -21.13 1.28
N GLY A 79 17.03 -21.76 0.37
CA GLY A 79 16.49 -22.67 -0.65
C GLY A 79 15.40 -23.62 -0.20
N ASP A 80 15.53 -24.23 0.97
CA ASP A 80 14.57 -25.20 1.50
C ASP A 80 13.47 -24.58 2.40
N ARG A 81 13.51 -23.26 2.66
CA ARG A 81 12.43 -22.58 3.38
C ARG A 81 11.21 -22.36 2.50
N GLU A 82 10.03 -22.43 3.10
CA GLU A 82 8.78 -22.04 2.45
C GLU A 82 8.83 -20.56 2.04
N ALA A 83 8.72 -20.29 0.75
CA ALA A 83 8.64 -18.94 0.19
C ALA A 83 7.18 -18.51 0.06
N ILE A 84 6.35 -19.35 -0.55
CA ILE A 84 4.93 -19.10 -0.77
C ILE A 84 4.11 -20.32 -0.36
N ILE A 85 2.99 -20.07 0.33
CA ILE A 85 1.96 -21.08 0.60
C ILE A 85 0.66 -20.56 -0.01
N PHE A 86 0.11 -21.28 -0.98
CA PHE A 86 -1.15 -20.93 -1.64
C PHE A 86 -2.09 -22.14 -1.69
N GLY A 87 -3.16 -22.08 -0.91
CA GLY A 87 -4.07 -23.21 -0.72
C GLY A 87 -3.33 -24.43 -0.13
N ASN A 88 -3.23 -25.51 -0.92
CA ASN A 88 -2.49 -26.70 -0.55
C ASN A 88 -1.08 -26.78 -1.19
N LYS A 89 -0.73 -25.81 -2.04
CA LYS A 89 0.57 -25.75 -2.71
C LYS A 89 1.57 -25.03 -1.80
N LYS A 90 2.78 -25.60 -1.72
CA LYS A 90 3.90 -25.00 -0.99
C LYS A 90 5.09 -24.91 -1.91
N PHE A 91 5.62 -23.70 -2.04
CA PHE A 91 6.81 -23.43 -2.85
C PHE A 91 7.96 -23.05 -1.92
N THR A 92 9.08 -23.74 -2.04
CA THR A 92 10.32 -23.33 -1.38
C THR A 92 10.96 -22.16 -2.12
N TYR A 93 11.94 -21.50 -1.50
CA TYR A 93 12.72 -20.47 -2.21
C TYR A 93 13.46 -21.02 -3.42
N ARG A 94 13.79 -22.30 -3.43
CA ARG A 94 14.39 -22.99 -4.59
C ARG A 94 13.39 -23.10 -5.72
N ASP A 95 12.17 -23.59 -5.44
CA ASP A 95 11.10 -23.69 -6.42
C ASP A 95 10.73 -22.30 -6.96
N PHE A 96 10.60 -21.34 -6.06
CA PHE A 96 10.27 -19.96 -6.44
C PHE A 96 11.34 -19.34 -7.34
N LYS A 97 12.63 -19.51 -7.00
CA LYS A 97 13.74 -19.05 -7.83
C LYS A 97 13.70 -19.68 -9.22
N ASP A 98 13.51 -21.00 -9.31
CA ASP A 98 13.44 -21.73 -10.58
C ASP A 98 12.30 -21.17 -11.44
N ARG A 99 11.09 -21.06 -10.89
CA ARG A 99 9.91 -20.56 -11.59
C ARG A 99 10.08 -19.12 -12.06
N VAL A 100 10.58 -18.22 -11.20
CA VAL A 100 10.90 -16.83 -11.57
C VAL A 100 11.90 -16.75 -12.71
N THR A 101 12.96 -17.56 -12.64
CA THR A 101 14.01 -17.57 -13.67
C THR A 101 13.47 -18.08 -15.01
N ARG A 102 12.68 -19.16 -15.00
CA ARG A 102 12.02 -19.69 -16.19
C ARG A 102 11.03 -18.70 -16.79
N LEU A 103 10.20 -18.06 -15.97
CA LEU A 103 9.28 -17.04 -16.45
C LEU A 103 10.00 -15.85 -17.07
N ALA A 104 11.10 -15.39 -16.46
CA ALA A 104 11.92 -14.31 -17.00
C ALA A 104 12.47 -14.67 -18.39
N ASN A 105 12.98 -15.90 -18.57
CA ASN A 105 13.45 -16.40 -19.86
C ASN A 105 12.28 -16.61 -20.85
N GLY A 106 11.14 -17.10 -20.37
CA GLY A 106 9.92 -17.25 -21.18
C GLY A 106 9.43 -15.90 -21.74
N LEU A 107 9.34 -14.87 -20.90
CA LEU A 107 8.98 -13.52 -21.34
C LEU A 107 9.98 -12.96 -22.38
N LYS A 108 11.28 -13.22 -22.18
CA LYS A 108 12.31 -12.85 -23.19
C LYS A 108 12.12 -13.61 -24.51
N SER A 109 11.76 -14.90 -24.47
CA SER A 109 11.52 -15.71 -25.68
C SER A 109 10.28 -15.22 -26.45
N LEU A 110 9.30 -14.62 -25.76
CA LEU A 110 8.16 -13.91 -26.36
C LEU A 110 8.53 -12.52 -26.89
N GLY A 111 9.81 -12.14 -26.92
CA GLY A 111 10.30 -10.92 -27.52
C GLY A 111 10.35 -9.70 -26.61
N LEU A 112 10.06 -9.83 -25.31
CA LEU A 112 10.17 -8.70 -24.37
C LEU A 112 11.64 -8.25 -24.21
N LYS A 113 11.83 -6.95 -24.30
CA LYS A 113 13.11 -6.26 -24.06
C LYS A 113 12.96 -5.34 -22.84
N PRO A 114 14.07 -4.91 -22.21
CA PRO A 114 14.02 -3.92 -21.15
C PRO A 114 13.18 -2.70 -21.56
N LYS A 115 12.29 -2.24 -20.65
CA LYS A 115 11.26 -1.21 -20.82
C LYS A 115 10.00 -1.62 -21.57
N ASP A 116 9.97 -2.76 -22.25
CA ASP A 116 8.70 -3.33 -22.70
C ASP A 116 7.86 -3.72 -21.47
N LYS A 117 6.56 -3.73 -21.63
CA LYS A 117 5.62 -4.05 -20.54
C LYS A 117 4.90 -5.36 -20.81
N PHE A 118 4.58 -6.05 -19.75
CA PHE A 118 3.59 -7.12 -19.72
C PHE A 118 2.62 -6.85 -18.57
N ALA A 119 1.41 -7.30 -18.67
CA ALA A 119 0.38 -7.03 -17.67
C ALA A 119 -0.18 -8.33 -17.09
N GLU A 120 -0.72 -8.22 -15.88
CA GLU A 120 -1.40 -9.29 -15.18
C GLU A 120 -2.85 -8.97 -14.93
N LEU A 121 -3.72 -9.93 -15.23
CA LEU A 121 -5.11 -9.97 -14.84
C LEU A 121 -5.34 -11.24 -14.02
N LEU A 122 -4.87 -11.23 -12.78
CA LEU A 122 -4.81 -12.41 -11.92
C LEU A 122 -5.57 -12.20 -10.62
N TYR A 123 -6.20 -13.27 -10.11
CA TYR A 123 -6.51 -13.40 -8.70
C TYR A 123 -5.22 -13.47 -7.87
N ASN A 124 -5.30 -13.31 -6.57
CA ASN A 124 -4.13 -13.52 -5.73
C ASN A 124 -3.61 -14.96 -5.86
N GLY A 125 -2.32 -15.10 -6.06
CA GLY A 125 -1.65 -16.40 -6.22
C GLY A 125 -0.13 -16.27 -6.21
N ASN A 126 0.54 -17.40 -6.40
CA ASN A 126 2.01 -17.41 -6.53
C ASN A 126 2.46 -16.75 -7.84
N GLU A 127 1.65 -16.83 -8.89
CA GLU A 127 1.95 -16.34 -10.24
C GLU A 127 2.21 -14.84 -10.24
N PHE A 128 1.48 -14.08 -9.41
CA PHE A 128 1.71 -12.64 -9.25
C PHE A 128 3.16 -12.35 -8.82
N PHE A 129 3.66 -13.07 -7.82
CA PHE A 129 5.02 -12.86 -7.31
C PHE A 129 6.06 -13.34 -8.31
N GLU A 130 5.80 -14.46 -8.98
CA GLU A 130 6.68 -15.01 -10.02
C GLU A 130 6.85 -13.98 -11.15
N ALA A 131 5.75 -13.41 -11.63
CA ALA A 131 5.76 -12.43 -12.69
C ALA A 131 6.38 -11.09 -12.24
N PHE A 132 6.07 -10.61 -11.03
CA PHE A 132 6.69 -9.41 -10.48
C PHE A 132 8.22 -9.51 -10.46
N PHE A 133 8.76 -10.64 -9.98
CA PHE A 133 10.21 -10.83 -9.93
C PHE A 133 10.81 -11.10 -11.31
N ALA A 134 10.12 -11.85 -12.16
CA ALA A 134 10.58 -12.08 -13.53
C ALA A 134 10.70 -10.75 -14.29
N GLY A 135 9.67 -9.91 -14.23
CA GLY A 135 9.70 -8.56 -14.80
C GLY A 135 10.79 -7.68 -14.20
N SER A 136 10.97 -7.75 -12.87
CA SER A 136 12.03 -7.01 -12.19
C SER A 136 13.43 -7.41 -12.68
N LEU A 137 13.67 -8.69 -12.90
CA LEU A 137 14.97 -9.20 -13.38
C LEU A 137 15.30 -8.72 -14.80
N ILE A 138 14.31 -8.67 -15.69
CA ILE A 138 14.53 -8.35 -17.11
C ILE A 138 14.23 -6.89 -17.47
N GLY A 139 13.96 -6.04 -16.50
CA GLY A 139 13.71 -4.61 -16.71
C GLY A 139 12.36 -4.28 -17.36
N CYS A 140 11.35 -5.15 -17.17
CA CYS A 140 10.03 -5.01 -17.76
C CYS A 140 9.00 -4.60 -16.70
N PRO A 141 8.47 -3.36 -16.71
CA PRO A 141 7.40 -2.95 -15.82
C PRO A 141 6.14 -3.80 -16.01
N MET A 142 5.44 -4.07 -14.91
CA MET A 142 4.24 -4.91 -14.86
C MET A 142 3.04 -4.09 -14.37
N PRO A 143 2.16 -3.59 -15.26
CA PRO A 143 0.87 -3.04 -14.89
C PRO A 143 -0.01 -4.07 -14.19
N PHE A 144 -0.49 -3.73 -12.98
CA PHE A 144 -1.39 -4.55 -12.19
C PHE A 144 -2.83 -4.24 -12.57
N LEU A 145 -3.52 -5.17 -13.24
CA LEU A 145 -4.90 -4.96 -13.65
C LEU A 145 -5.88 -5.41 -12.57
N ASN A 146 -6.90 -4.61 -12.34
CA ASN A 146 -8.00 -5.01 -11.49
C ASN A 146 -8.87 -6.06 -12.21
N TRP A 147 -8.92 -7.29 -11.72
CA TRP A 147 -9.64 -8.41 -12.33
C TRP A 147 -11.18 -8.29 -12.24
N HIS A 148 -11.68 -7.32 -11.49
CA HIS A 148 -13.13 -7.04 -11.43
C HIS A 148 -13.63 -6.20 -12.60
N ILE A 149 -12.77 -5.39 -13.24
CA ILE A 149 -13.19 -4.59 -14.41
C ILE A 149 -13.36 -5.48 -15.64
N LYS A 150 -14.33 -5.12 -16.50
CA LYS A 150 -14.72 -5.91 -17.67
C LYS A 150 -14.97 -5.02 -18.88
N GLY A 151 -15.13 -5.65 -20.04
CA GLY A 151 -15.55 -4.99 -21.26
C GLY A 151 -14.66 -3.83 -21.68
N GLU A 152 -15.26 -2.69 -22.02
CA GLU A 152 -14.54 -1.52 -22.53
C GLU A 152 -13.54 -0.96 -21.52
N GLU A 153 -13.90 -0.92 -20.24
CA GLU A 153 -13.03 -0.43 -19.17
C GLU A 153 -11.74 -1.26 -19.06
N LEU A 154 -11.86 -2.59 -19.16
CA LEU A 154 -10.70 -3.48 -19.16
C LEU A 154 -9.83 -3.25 -20.39
N ALA A 155 -10.45 -3.12 -21.58
CA ALA A 155 -9.72 -2.85 -22.83
C ALA A 155 -8.94 -1.53 -22.74
N GLU A 156 -9.57 -0.48 -22.23
CA GLU A 156 -8.91 0.81 -22.01
C GLU A 156 -7.75 0.71 -21.01
N ALA A 157 -7.93 -0.01 -19.90
CA ALA A 157 -6.89 -0.19 -18.89
C ALA A 157 -5.67 -0.90 -19.51
N ILE A 158 -5.89 -1.98 -20.24
CA ILE A 158 -4.82 -2.72 -20.91
C ILE A 158 -4.11 -1.82 -21.95
N ASN A 159 -4.86 -1.15 -22.81
CA ASN A 159 -4.28 -0.29 -23.86
C ASN A 159 -3.46 0.88 -23.28
N ARG A 160 -3.89 1.46 -22.14
CA ARG A 160 -3.11 2.50 -21.43
C ARG A 160 -1.78 1.96 -20.90
N GLY A 161 -1.78 0.73 -20.38
CA GLY A 161 -0.56 0.03 -19.94
C GLY A 161 0.36 -0.26 -21.11
N SER A 162 -0.20 -0.46 -22.29
CA SER A 162 0.49 -0.84 -23.54
C SER A 162 1.38 -2.08 -23.36
N PRO A 163 0.89 -3.18 -22.73
CA PRO A 163 1.67 -4.40 -22.57
C PRO A 163 1.74 -5.17 -23.90
N LYS A 164 2.84 -5.87 -24.12
CA LYS A 164 3.00 -6.83 -25.23
C LYS A 164 2.54 -8.23 -24.86
N VAL A 165 2.58 -8.58 -23.58
CA VAL A 165 2.13 -9.87 -23.05
C VAL A 165 1.07 -9.62 -21.98
N LEU A 166 -0.02 -10.38 -22.03
CA LEU A 166 -1.05 -10.40 -21.00
C LEU A 166 -1.09 -11.78 -20.34
N ILE A 167 -0.83 -11.83 -19.03
CA ILE A 167 -0.95 -13.04 -18.22
C ILE A 167 -2.28 -12.97 -17.46
N PHE A 168 -3.11 -14.00 -17.55
CA PHE A 168 -4.42 -14.01 -16.90
C PHE A 168 -4.86 -15.42 -16.50
N HIS A 169 -5.74 -15.50 -15.48
CA HIS A 169 -6.33 -16.78 -15.10
C HIS A 169 -7.35 -17.29 -16.11
N GLU A 170 -7.41 -18.62 -16.30
CA GLU A 170 -8.35 -19.30 -17.20
C GLU A 170 -9.80 -18.86 -16.97
N GLU A 171 -10.22 -18.67 -15.72
CA GLU A 171 -11.58 -18.21 -15.36
C GLU A 171 -11.90 -16.79 -15.86
N LEU A 172 -10.90 -16.02 -16.27
CA LEU A 172 -11.06 -14.68 -16.85
C LEU A 172 -10.95 -14.68 -18.38
N ALA A 173 -10.82 -15.87 -18.99
CA ALA A 173 -10.61 -16.01 -20.44
C ALA A 173 -11.74 -15.39 -21.26
N ASP A 174 -13.00 -15.56 -20.85
CA ASP A 174 -14.15 -14.95 -21.53
C ASP A 174 -14.09 -13.41 -21.51
N ASN A 175 -13.66 -12.82 -20.38
CA ASN A 175 -13.50 -11.38 -20.27
C ASN A 175 -12.43 -10.86 -21.25
N VAL A 176 -11.30 -11.58 -21.37
CA VAL A 176 -10.20 -11.21 -22.26
C VAL A 176 -10.58 -11.43 -23.72
N THR A 177 -11.19 -12.58 -24.04
CA THR A 177 -11.62 -12.93 -25.41
C THR A 177 -12.65 -11.95 -25.94
N SER A 178 -13.59 -11.50 -25.10
CA SER A 178 -14.65 -10.56 -25.50
C SER A 178 -14.15 -9.17 -25.93
N ILE A 179 -12.92 -8.82 -25.53
CA ILE A 179 -12.31 -7.52 -25.84
C ILE A 179 -11.06 -7.63 -26.71
N ARG A 180 -10.75 -8.84 -27.19
CA ARG A 180 -9.47 -9.13 -27.86
C ARG A 180 -9.19 -8.21 -29.04
N ASP A 181 -10.19 -7.94 -29.87
CA ASP A 181 -10.07 -7.04 -31.02
C ASP A 181 -9.78 -5.59 -30.65
N LYS A 182 -10.02 -5.23 -29.39
CA LYS A 182 -9.81 -3.89 -28.84
C LYS A 182 -8.44 -3.73 -28.18
N ILE A 183 -7.76 -4.83 -27.83
CA ILE A 183 -6.45 -4.82 -27.16
C ILE A 183 -5.36 -4.79 -28.24
N LYS A 184 -4.88 -3.58 -28.59
CA LYS A 184 -4.04 -3.35 -29.78
C LYS A 184 -2.56 -3.67 -29.59
N THR A 185 -2.07 -3.67 -28.33
CA THR A 185 -0.63 -3.79 -28.03
C THR A 185 -0.22 -5.19 -27.61
N VAL A 186 -1.19 -6.03 -27.23
CA VAL A 186 -0.92 -7.38 -26.73
C VAL A 186 -0.62 -8.31 -27.91
N GLU A 187 0.60 -8.82 -27.96
CA GLU A 187 1.09 -9.75 -28.98
C GLU A 187 0.92 -11.21 -28.53
N HIS A 188 1.04 -11.47 -27.21
CA HIS A 188 0.96 -12.81 -26.63
C HIS A 188 0.02 -12.85 -25.43
N PHE A 189 -0.77 -13.94 -25.36
CA PHE A 189 -1.69 -14.23 -24.27
C PHE A 189 -1.21 -15.47 -23.52
N VAL A 190 -1.02 -15.35 -22.21
CA VAL A 190 -0.54 -16.44 -21.34
C VAL A 190 -1.62 -16.76 -20.31
N VAL A 191 -2.08 -18.00 -20.29
CA VAL A 191 -3.18 -18.47 -19.46
C VAL A 191 -2.66 -19.23 -18.25
N VAL A 192 -3.01 -18.81 -17.06
CA VAL A 192 -2.80 -19.52 -15.80
C VAL A 192 -4.02 -20.41 -15.56
N GLY A 193 -3.87 -21.70 -15.74
CA GLY A 193 -4.95 -22.68 -15.64
C GLY A 193 -4.53 -24.05 -16.17
N GLU A 194 -5.51 -24.91 -16.36
CA GLU A 194 -5.31 -26.25 -16.92
C GLU A 194 -5.49 -26.28 -18.46
N HIS A 195 -6.25 -25.31 -19.00
CA HIS A 195 -6.57 -25.23 -20.41
C HIS A 195 -6.32 -23.83 -20.96
N ALA A 196 -5.87 -23.77 -22.21
CA ALA A 196 -5.75 -22.54 -22.96
C ALA A 196 -6.34 -22.74 -24.38
N PRO A 197 -6.97 -21.68 -24.99
CA PRO A 197 -7.28 -21.69 -26.41
C PRO A 197 -6.05 -21.97 -27.28
N ASP A 198 -6.24 -22.57 -28.46
CA ASP A 198 -5.16 -23.04 -29.34
C ASP A 198 -4.11 -21.97 -29.70
N ASP A 199 -4.49 -20.72 -29.69
CA ASP A 199 -3.64 -19.56 -30.03
C ASP A 199 -3.12 -18.80 -28.80
N MET A 200 -3.26 -19.39 -27.60
CA MET A 200 -2.76 -18.86 -26.33
C MET A 200 -1.77 -19.85 -25.70
N ILE A 201 -0.94 -19.38 -24.80
CA ILE A 201 0.14 -20.14 -24.20
C ILE A 201 -0.24 -20.51 -22.77
N LEU A 202 -0.17 -21.79 -22.39
CA LEU A 202 -0.29 -22.17 -20.98
C LEU A 202 0.92 -21.67 -20.18
N TYR A 203 0.66 -21.11 -19.01
CA TYR A 203 1.69 -20.57 -18.12
C TYR A 203 2.73 -21.64 -17.74
N GLU A 204 2.28 -22.82 -17.34
CA GLU A 204 3.18 -23.92 -16.97
C GLU A 204 3.98 -24.46 -18.18
N ASP A 205 3.41 -24.44 -19.38
CA ASP A 205 4.13 -24.80 -20.60
C ASP A 205 5.23 -23.79 -20.92
N LEU A 206 4.93 -22.49 -20.78
CA LEU A 206 5.92 -21.44 -20.97
C LEU A 206 7.09 -21.62 -19.97
N LEU A 207 6.81 -21.94 -18.71
CA LEU A 207 7.84 -22.21 -17.72
C LEU A 207 8.65 -23.45 -18.07
N SER A 208 7.98 -24.58 -18.37
CA SER A 208 8.63 -25.87 -18.63
C SER A 208 9.57 -25.84 -19.84
N GLN A 209 9.21 -25.05 -20.86
CA GLN A 209 9.99 -24.87 -22.09
C GLN A 209 11.12 -23.84 -21.94
N SER A 210 11.13 -23.08 -20.85
CA SER A 210 12.09 -22.01 -20.64
C SER A 210 13.30 -22.46 -19.81
N SER A 211 14.45 -21.85 -20.05
CA SER A 211 15.70 -22.12 -19.33
C SER A 211 15.59 -21.70 -17.85
N ASP A 212 16.18 -22.49 -16.96
CA ASP A 212 16.38 -22.21 -15.53
C ASP A 212 17.64 -21.38 -15.25
N GLN A 213 18.42 -21.07 -16.29
CA GLN A 213 19.62 -20.26 -16.15
C GLN A 213 19.28 -18.79 -15.98
N MET A 214 20.00 -18.11 -15.06
CA MET A 214 19.80 -16.70 -14.79
C MET A 214 19.91 -15.89 -16.07
N PRO A 215 18.88 -15.14 -16.48
CA PRO A 215 18.94 -14.30 -17.66
C PRO A 215 19.94 -13.14 -17.46
N GLU A 216 20.38 -12.53 -18.57
CA GLU A 216 21.00 -11.21 -18.48
C GLU A 216 20.02 -10.22 -17.84
N THR A 217 20.46 -9.55 -16.79
CA THR A 217 19.61 -8.71 -15.95
C THR A 217 19.76 -7.23 -16.24
N GLU A 218 18.61 -6.54 -16.33
CA GLU A 218 18.50 -5.08 -16.23
C GLU A 218 17.47 -4.77 -15.15
N PHE A 219 17.90 -4.87 -13.90
CA PHE A 219 17.01 -4.87 -12.76
C PHE A 219 16.29 -3.55 -12.53
N ILE A 220 14.97 -3.64 -12.39
CA ILE A 220 14.10 -2.58 -11.90
C ILE A 220 13.16 -3.15 -10.82
N LEU A 221 12.48 -2.29 -10.06
CA LEU A 221 11.29 -2.71 -9.34
C LEU A 221 10.10 -2.63 -10.32
N ALA A 222 9.57 -3.78 -10.73
CA ALA A 222 8.50 -3.86 -11.75
C ALA A 222 7.12 -3.38 -11.25
N LEU A 223 7.11 -2.52 -10.23
CA LEU A 223 5.89 -1.94 -9.64
C LEU A 223 5.22 -0.98 -10.62
N ASN A 224 4.02 -1.31 -11.06
CA ASN A 224 3.20 -0.41 -11.85
C ASN A 224 1.71 -0.54 -11.50
N PRO A 225 1.31 -0.19 -10.25
CA PRO A 225 -0.09 -0.27 -9.84
C PRO A 225 -0.93 0.82 -10.50
N TYR A 226 -2.21 0.51 -10.76
CA TYR A 226 -3.18 1.53 -11.11
C TYR A 226 -3.68 2.24 -9.87
N THR A 227 -3.74 3.58 -9.89
CA THR A 227 -4.44 4.33 -8.84
C THR A 227 -5.91 4.49 -9.22
N GLY A 228 -6.81 4.12 -8.32
CA GLY A 228 -8.23 4.44 -8.44
C GLY A 228 -8.39 5.96 -8.47
N GLY A 229 -8.68 6.50 -9.65
CA GLY A 229 -8.98 7.93 -9.75
C GLY A 229 -10.32 8.22 -9.09
N THR A 230 -10.38 9.18 -8.17
CA THR A 230 -11.64 9.74 -7.61
C THR A 230 -12.58 10.31 -8.68
N THR A 231 -12.22 10.20 -9.96
CA THR A 231 -12.95 10.70 -11.14
C THR A 231 -13.43 9.59 -12.08
N GLY A 232 -13.61 8.36 -11.58
CA GLY A 232 -14.27 7.26 -12.31
C GLY A 232 -13.42 6.51 -13.34
N THR A 233 -12.33 7.05 -13.86
CA THR A 233 -11.43 6.33 -14.79
C THR A 233 -10.11 6.02 -14.13
N PRO A 234 -9.68 4.74 -14.04
CA PRO A 234 -8.36 4.38 -13.52
C PRO A 234 -7.28 5.13 -14.30
N LYS A 235 -6.42 5.86 -13.60
CA LYS A 235 -5.33 6.58 -14.25
C LYS A 235 -4.12 5.67 -14.31
N ASN A 236 -3.64 5.43 -15.51
CA ASN A 236 -2.36 4.80 -15.70
C ASN A 236 -1.27 5.68 -15.11
N VAL A 237 -0.45 5.08 -14.31
CA VAL A 237 0.57 5.75 -13.54
C VAL A 237 1.91 5.45 -14.18
N ASN A 238 2.13 5.98 -15.40
CA ASN A 238 3.44 5.91 -16.07
C ASN A 238 4.58 6.43 -15.18
N TYR A 239 4.29 7.16 -14.11
CA TYR A 239 5.29 7.59 -13.16
C TYR A 239 5.83 6.46 -12.28
N PHE A 240 5.10 5.34 -12.11
CA PHE A 240 5.65 4.18 -11.41
C PHE A 240 6.72 3.46 -12.22
N ASP A 241 6.65 3.50 -13.55
CA ASP A 241 7.75 3.03 -14.39
C ASP A 241 9.00 3.85 -14.07
N ALA A 242 8.85 5.18 -14.09
CA ALA A 242 9.92 6.11 -13.77
C ALA A 242 10.39 5.97 -12.30
N TYR A 243 9.48 5.71 -11.37
CA TYR A 243 9.79 5.46 -9.96
C TYR A 243 10.57 4.15 -9.76
N GLY A 244 10.14 3.06 -10.39
CA GLY A 244 10.87 1.79 -10.37
C GLY A 244 12.30 1.93 -10.93
N TYR A 245 12.45 2.66 -12.02
CA TYR A 245 13.76 3.00 -12.58
C TYR A 245 14.58 3.92 -11.67
N ALA A 246 13.98 4.94 -11.07
CA ALA A 246 14.65 5.86 -10.15
C ALA A 246 15.13 5.16 -8.88
N LEU A 247 14.31 4.27 -8.29
CA LEU A 247 14.72 3.46 -7.15
C LEU A 247 15.89 2.52 -7.48
N SER A 248 15.92 2.00 -8.70
CA SER A 248 16.98 1.10 -9.15
C SER A 248 18.26 1.84 -9.58
N ASN A 249 18.13 3.11 -10.00
CA ASN A 249 19.20 3.95 -10.54
C ASN A 249 19.22 5.34 -9.87
N ILE A 250 19.45 5.36 -8.57
CA ILE A 250 19.45 6.57 -7.72
C ILE A 250 20.38 7.68 -8.27
N ALA A 251 21.43 7.30 -9.01
CA ALA A 251 22.37 8.24 -9.64
C ALA A 251 21.73 9.17 -10.69
N ASP A 252 20.62 8.78 -11.26
CA ASP A 252 19.92 9.53 -12.30
C ASP A 252 18.85 10.48 -11.70
N ALA A 253 18.67 10.49 -10.36
CA ALA A 253 17.80 11.43 -9.63
C ALA A 253 18.51 12.82 -9.52
N PRO A 254 18.13 13.84 -10.31
CA PRO A 254 19.07 14.90 -10.70
C PRO A 254 19.26 16.05 -9.72
N ARG A 255 18.51 16.23 -8.64
CA ARG A 255 18.54 17.51 -7.88
C ARG A 255 18.40 17.43 -6.36
N VAL A 256 18.37 16.25 -5.75
CA VAL A 256 18.43 16.14 -4.28
C VAL A 256 19.86 15.83 -3.88
N PRO A 257 20.38 16.44 -2.79
CA PRO A 257 21.63 15.98 -2.22
C PRO A 257 21.52 14.48 -1.95
N PHE A 258 22.47 13.70 -2.47
CA PHE A 258 22.41 12.24 -2.38
C PHE A 258 22.26 11.74 -0.93
N ALA A 259 22.87 12.44 0.03
CA ALA A 259 22.75 12.14 1.45
C ALA A 259 21.28 12.21 1.94
N ASP A 260 20.51 13.20 1.46
CA ASP A 260 19.09 13.32 1.79
C ASP A 260 18.27 12.20 1.15
N TYR A 261 18.57 11.87 -0.11
CA TYR A 261 17.90 10.75 -0.77
C TYR A 261 18.14 9.44 -0.03
N LEU A 262 19.39 9.15 0.36
CA LEU A 262 19.74 7.95 1.12
C LEU A 262 19.07 7.94 2.49
N ARG A 263 18.99 9.11 3.15
CA ARG A 263 18.24 9.26 4.41
C ARG A 263 16.77 8.89 4.24
N PHE A 264 16.10 9.43 3.24
CA PHE A 264 14.70 9.08 2.95
C PHE A 264 14.51 7.62 2.57
N ALA A 265 15.46 7.04 1.81
CA ALA A 265 15.41 5.61 1.49
C ALA A 265 15.52 4.73 2.75
N ILE A 266 16.43 5.06 3.66
CA ILE A 266 16.59 4.37 4.95
C ILE A 266 15.31 4.51 5.78
N MET A 267 14.74 5.71 5.91
CA MET A 267 13.49 5.94 6.62
C MET A 267 12.34 5.11 5.99
N GLN A 268 12.24 5.11 4.66
CA GLN A 268 11.19 4.37 3.95
C GLN A 268 11.29 2.86 4.21
N PHE A 269 12.45 2.25 4.05
CA PHE A 269 12.64 0.83 4.34
C PHE A 269 12.61 0.52 5.84
N GLY A 270 12.77 1.52 6.69
CA GLY A 270 12.63 1.45 8.13
C GLY A 270 11.26 0.94 8.60
N PHE A 271 10.23 0.95 7.74
CA PHE A 271 8.93 0.35 8.06
C PHE A 271 9.05 -1.13 8.45
N LEU A 272 10.00 -1.87 7.89
CA LEU A 272 10.26 -3.27 8.26
C LEU A 272 10.67 -3.40 9.72
N TYR A 273 11.45 -2.45 10.23
CA TYR A 273 11.81 -2.37 11.63
C TYR A 273 10.61 -1.96 12.50
N TRP A 274 9.93 -0.87 12.15
CA TRP A 274 8.81 -0.35 12.93
C TRP A 274 7.65 -1.34 13.03
N PHE A 275 7.29 -1.99 11.94
CA PHE A 275 6.24 -3.01 11.93
C PHE A 275 6.74 -4.37 12.45
N GLY A 276 8.00 -4.71 12.28
CA GLY A 276 8.58 -5.97 12.75
C GLY A 276 8.82 -6.05 14.26
N GLY A 277 8.63 -4.94 14.97
CA GLY A 277 8.87 -4.79 16.40
C GLY A 277 10.13 -4.00 16.68
N ASN A 278 9.96 -2.78 17.16
CA ASN A 278 11.04 -1.84 17.48
C ASN A 278 11.80 -2.20 18.78
N LYS A 279 11.23 -3.06 19.63
CA LYS A 279 11.91 -3.59 20.82
C LYS A 279 12.53 -4.94 20.50
N ILE A 280 13.79 -5.12 20.94
CA ILE A 280 14.52 -6.38 20.75
C ILE A 280 13.75 -7.60 21.25
N LYS A 281 12.97 -7.45 22.32
CA LYS A 281 12.15 -8.51 22.92
C LYS A 281 11.00 -8.95 22.03
N ASP A 282 10.39 -7.99 21.31
CA ASP A 282 9.12 -8.15 20.60
C ASP A 282 9.31 -8.30 19.09
N THR A 283 10.56 -8.14 18.60
CA THR A 283 10.87 -8.30 17.18
C THR A 283 10.50 -9.70 16.72
N ILE A 284 9.76 -9.80 15.65
CA ILE A 284 9.47 -11.08 14.99
C ILE A 284 10.81 -11.73 14.66
N THR A 285 11.09 -12.86 15.28
CA THR A 285 12.34 -13.60 15.08
C THR A 285 12.09 -14.84 14.28
N HIS A 286 12.94 -15.11 13.28
CA HIS A 286 12.96 -16.33 12.51
C HIS A 286 11.64 -16.66 11.79
N ASN A 287 11.55 -16.23 10.55
CA ASN A 287 10.44 -16.52 9.66
C ASN A 287 9.20 -15.62 9.83
N MET A 288 9.26 -14.42 9.28
CA MET A 288 8.05 -13.63 9.05
C MET A 288 7.11 -14.38 8.13
N ARG A 289 5.88 -14.63 8.58
CA ARG A 289 4.81 -15.30 7.84
C ARG A 289 3.71 -14.28 7.56
N CYS A 290 3.59 -13.91 6.31
CA CYS A 290 2.82 -12.76 5.86
C CYS A 290 1.51 -13.22 5.22
N LEU A 291 0.38 -12.97 5.86
CA LEU A 291 -0.93 -13.16 5.22
C LEU A 291 -1.25 -11.99 4.30
N ILE A 292 -1.76 -12.29 3.12
CA ILE A 292 -2.09 -11.31 2.09
C ILE A 292 -3.57 -11.48 1.72
N PRO A 293 -4.50 -10.89 2.51
CA PRO A 293 -5.93 -11.02 2.27
C PRO A 293 -6.46 -10.02 1.23
N GLY A 294 -5.76 -8.90 1.05
CA GLY A 294 -6.15 -7.87 0.08
C GLY A 294 -5.68 -8.17 -1.35
N PRO A 295 -6.30 -7.53 -2.36
CA PRO A 295 -5.97 -7.78 -3.76
C PRO A 295 -4.57 -7.27 -4.12
N LEU A 296 -3.77 -8.14 -4.73
CA LEU A 296 -2.36 -7.88 -5.06
C LEU A 296 -2.17 -6.77 -6.11
N TYR A 297 -3.20 -6.46 -6.90
CA TYR A 297 -3.13 -5.32 -7.83
C TYR A 297 -3.12 -3.94 -7.12
N HIS A 298 -3.31 -3.91 -5.80
CA HIS A 298 -3.29 -2.67 -5.01
C HIS A 298 -1.89 -2.33 -4.49
N ALA A 299 -1.43 -1.09 -4.69
CA ALA A 299 -0.12 -0.64 -4.22
C ALA A 299 0.09 -0.77 -2.70
N GLY A 300 -0.96 -0.52 -1.90
CA GLY A 300 -0.89 -0.59 -0.44
C GLY A 300 -0.55 -1.99 0.08
N VAL A 301 -0.93 -3.04 -0.66
CA VAL A 301 -0.72 -4.43 -0.25
C VAL A 301 0.77 -4.83 -0.27
N ILE A 302 1.65 -4.03 -0.89
CA ILE A 302 3.10 -4.29 -0.86
C ILE A 302 3.65 -4.43 0.57
N VAL A 303 3.06 -3.74 1.54
CA VAL A 303 3.43 -3.86 2.95
C VAL A 303 3.16 -5.26 3.50
N ALA A 304 2.16 -5.98 2.95
CA ALA A 304 1.86 -7.35 3.35
C ALA A 304 2.95 -8.32 2.92
N TRP A 305 3.52 -8.17 1.73
CA TRP A 305 4.46 -9.12 1.17
C TRP A 305 5.93 -8.66 1.16
N ALA A 306 6.18 -7.40 1.56
CA ALA A 306 7.55 -6.89 1.64
C ALA A 306 8.49 -7.72 2.54
N PRO A 307 8.08 -8.27 3.70
CA PRO A 307 8.94 -9.14 4.49
C PRO A 307 9.31 -10.44 3.78
N PHE A 308 8.39 -11.04 3.01
CA PHE A 308 8.69 -12.17 2.15
C PHE A 308 9.73 -11.78 1.10
N LEU A 309 9.49 -10.67 0.40
CA LEU A 309 10.35 -10.15 -0.64
C LEU A 309 11.78 -9.84 -0.16
N LEU A 310 11.90 -9.09 0.96
CA LEU A 310 13.15 -8.46 1.38
C LEU A 310 13.84 -9.19 2.54
N MET A 311 13.11 -10.01 3.28
CA MET A 311 13.60 -10.60 4.53
C MET A 311 13.63 -12.13 4.53
N GLY A 312 13.28 -12.78 3.42
CA GLY A 312 13.24 -14.25 3.35
C GLY A 312 12.14 -14.85 4.24
N GLY A 313 11.03 -14.14 4.39
CA GLY A 313 9.82 -14.63 5.05
C GLY A 313 9.00 -15.55 4.16
N THR A 314 7.79 -15.90 4.59
CA THR A 314 6.82 -16.71 3.83
C THR A 314 5.62 -15.85 3.47
N GLY A 315 5.26 -15.79 2.20
CA GLY A 315 4.02 -15.16 1.71
C GLY A 315 2.87 -16.18 1.68
N VAL A 316 1.71 -15.77 2.21
CA VAL A 316 0.49 -16.60 2.21
C VAL A 316 -0.65 -15.78 1.59
N PRO A 317 -0.79 -15.74 0.26
CA PRO A 317 -1.89 -15.05 -0.38
C PRO A 317 -3.21 -15.80 -0.16
N MET A 318 -4.27 -15.05 0.14
CA MET A 318 -5.65 -15.53 0.01
C MET A 318 -6.14 -15.22 -1.41
N ARG A 319 -6.75 -16.19 -2.07
CA ARG A 319 -7.30 -15.97 -3.43
C ARG A 319 -8.29 -14.81 -3.43
N GLU A 320 -9.23 -14.87 -2.51
CA GLU A 320 -10.23 -13.85 -2.19
C GLU A 320 -10.37 -13.77 -0.67
N PHE A 321 -10.80 -12.63 -0.17
CA PHE A 321 -10.99 -12.45 1.27
C PHE A 321 -12.28 -13.12 1.75
N ASP A 322 -12.12 -14.01 2.73
CA ASP A 322 -13.20 -14.55 3.57
C ASP A 322 -12.79 -14.40 5.04
N PRO A 323 -13.67 -13.88 5.92
CA PRO A 323 -13.30 -13.56 7.30
C PRO A 323 -13.03 -14.80 8.16
N GLU A 324 -13.74 -15.91 7.99
CA GLU A 324 -13.47 -17.14 8.76
C GLU A 324 -12.20 -17.84 8.24
N GLU A 325 -12.02 -17.89 6.92
CA GLU A 325 -10.80 -18.42 6.31
C GLU A 325 -9.55 -17.63 6.72
N PHE A 326 -9.68 -16.29 6.90
CA PHE A 326 -8.60 -15.47 7.45
C PHE A 326 -8.15 -15.99 8.82
N LEU A 327 -9.10 -16.22 9.75
CA LEU A 327 -8.79 -16.72 11.09
C LEU A 327 -8.15 -18.12 11.02
N ARG A 328 -8.71 -18.98 10.20
CA ARG A 328 -8.20 -20.34 9.96
C ARG A 328 -6.76 -20.34 9.45
N ILE A 329 -6.43 -19.48 8.50
CA ILE A 329 -5.07 -19.37 7.96
C ILE A 329 -4.11 -18.79 9.02
N VAL A 330 -4.54 -17.79 9.79
CA VAL A 330 -3.71 -17.22 10.88
C VAL A 330 -3.28 -18.32 11.84
N GLU A 331 -4.20 -19.16 12.29
CA GLU A 331 -3.90 -20.28 13.17
C GLU A 331 -3.02 -21.33 12.48
N LYS A 332 -3.51 -21.89 11.37
CA LYS A 332 -2.87 -23.01 10.65
C LYS A 332 -1.44 -22.70 10.23
N GLU A 333 -1.23 -21.52 9.64
CA GLU A 333 0.07 -21.15 9.09
C GLU A 333 0.89 -20.28 10.07
N ARG A 334 0.41 -20.10 11.32
CA ARG A 334 1.10 -19.31 12.37
C ARG A 334 1.51 -17.93 11.87
N ILE A 335 0.56 -17.23 11.23
CA ILE A 335 0.78 -15.89 10.67
C ILE A 335 1.16 -14.91 11.78
N ASN A 336 2.16 -14.07 11.51
CA ASN A 336 2.61 -13.05 12.44
C ASN A 336 2.68 -11.64 11.85
N TRP A 337 2.39 -11.51 10.56
CA TRP A 337 2.38 -10.25 9.82
C TRP A 337 1.21 -10.23 8.85
N VAL A 338 0.41 -9.16 8.87
CA VAL A 338 -0.70 -8.98 7.93
C VAL A 338 -0.92 -7.49 7.66
N PHE A 339 -1.28 -7.17 6.42
CA PHE A 339 -1.84 -5.87 6.05
C PHE A 339 -3.32 -6.01 5.79
N VAL A 340 -4.11 -5.09 6.36
CA VAL A 340 -5.57 -5.05 6.23
C VAL A 340 -6.06 -3.64 6.00
N VAL A 341 -7.29 -3.52 5.53
CA VAL A 341 -8.05 -2.26 5.52
C VAL A 341 -9.15 -2.32 6.59
N PRO A 342 -9.70 -1.19 7.05
CA PRO A 342 -10.72 -1.18 8.11
C PRO A 342 -11.88 -2.15 7.86
N THR A 343 -12.40 -2.20 6.63
CA THR A 343 -13.51 -3.10 6.25
C THR A 343 -13.20 -4.59 6.44
N ILE A 344 -11.96 -5.01 6.30
CA ILE A 344 -11.53 -6.39 6.61
C ILE A 344 -11.68 -6.66 8.10
N LEU A 345 -11.26 -5.72 8.95
CA LEU A 345 -11.37 -5.83 10.40
C LEU A 345 -12.83 -5.86 10.86
N GLU A 346 -13.65 -4.97 10.33
CA GLU A 346 -15.09 -4.92 10.61
C GLU A 346 -15.74 -6.28 10.31
N ARG A 347 -15.50 -6.85 9.12
CA ARG A 347 -16.04 -8.16 8.73
C ARG A 347 -15.55 -9.31 9.61
N ILE A 348 -14.30 -9.25 10.10
CA ILE A 348 -13.78 -10.24 11.05
C ILE A 348 -14.47 -10.11 12.42
N LEU A 349 -14.62 -8.88 12.91
CA LEU A 349 -15.26 -8.61 14.20
C LEU A 349 -16.74 -8.94 14.19
N ASP A 350 -17.42 -8.81 13.05
CA ASP A 350 -18.84 -9.15 12.86
C ASP A 350 -19.12 -10.66 12.81
N LEU A 351 -18.09 -11.52 12.72
CA LEU A 351 -18.31 -12.96 12.82
C LEU A 351 -18.94 -13.33 14.17
N PRO A 352 -19.80 -14.37 14.23
CA PRO A 352 -20.36 -14.88 15.48
C PRO A 352 -19.25 -15.23 16.48
N ASP A 353 -19.48 -14.96 17.77
CA ASP A 353 -18.48 -15.19 18.83
C ASP A 353 -18.06 -16.67 18.91
N GLU A 354 -18.99 -17.60 18.69
CA GLU A 354 -18.69 -19.03 18.61
C GLU A 354 -17.80 -19.42 17.42
N VAL A 355 -17.80 -18.64 16.35
CA VAL A 355 -16.87 -18.82 15.22
C VAL A 355 -15.51 -18.27 15.58
N LYS A 356 -15.46 -17.03 16.07
CA LYS A 356 -14.22 -16.35 16.47
C LYS A 356 -13.44 -17.13 17.53
N ALA A 357 -14.16 -17.71 18.51
CA ALA A 357 -13.57 -18.45 19.63
C ALA A 357 -12.89 -19.77 19.25
N LYS A 358 -13.05 -20.27 18.02
CA LYS A 358 -12.44 -21.53 17.58
C LYS A 358 -10.95 -21.41 17.28
N TYR A 359 -10.43 -20.20 17.04
CA TYR A 359 -9.12 -19.98 16.44
C TYR A 359 -8.10 -19.39 17.41
N ASP A 360 -6.91 -19.99 17.47
CA ASP A 360 -5.73 -19.46 18.18
C ASP A 360 -4.97 -18.44 17.31
N LEU A 361 -5.11 -17.18 17.65
CA LEU A 361 -4.41 -16.09 16.95
C LEU A 361 -3.11 -15.66 17.66
N SER A 362 -2.62 -16.43 18.61
CA SER A 362 -1.47 -16.10 19.47
C SER A 362 -0.17 -15.85 18.70
N SER A 363 -0.10 -16.24 17.43
CA SER A 363 1.05 -15.99 16.56
C SER A 363 1.13 -14.55 16.05
N MET A 364 0.00 -13.82 15.97
CA MET A 364 -0.03 -12.46 15.41
C MET A 364 0.85 -11.49 16.21
N ARG A 365 1.62 -10.67 15.50
CA ARG A 365 2.49 -9.64 16.07
C ARG A 365 2.32 -8.28 15.41
N SER A 366 1.96 -8.27 14.15
CA SER A 366 1.92 -7.08 13.33
C SER A 366 0.69 -7.09 12.43
N LEU A 367 -0.39 -6.53 12.92
CA LEU A 367 -1.61 -6.28 12.15
C LEU A 367 -1.58 -4.81 11.73
N ILE A 368 -1.31 -4.59 10.44
CA ILE A 368 -1.04 -3.27 9.87
C ILE A 368 -2.28 -2.83 9.10
N CYS A 369 -2.86 -1.70 9.49
CA CYS A 369 -4.04 -1.13 8.86
C CYS A 369 -3.70 0.17 8.13
N ALA A 370 -4.26 0.37 6.94
CA ALA A 370 -4.18 1.64 6.21
C ALA A 370 -5.20 1.68 5.05
N ALA A 371 -4.98 2.57 4.08
CA ALA A 371 -5.80 2.88 2.91
C ALA A 371 -7.06 3.69 3.22
N ALA A 372 -7.66 3.53 4.40
CA ALA A 372 -8.73 4.37 4.93
C ALA A 372 -8.48 4.62 6.43
N PRO A 373 -9.00 5.72 7.02
CA PRO A 373 -8.87 5.95 8.45
C PRO A 373 -9.62 4.88 9.25
N ALA A 374 -8.96 4.29 10.26
CA ALA A 374 -9.60 3.42 11.23
C ALA A 374 -10.08 4.23 12.44
N SER A 375 -11.32 4.02 12.90
CA SER A 375 -11.82 4.69 14.08
C SER A 375 -11.08 4.24 15.35
N PRO A 376 -10.99 5.08 16.38
CA PRO A 376 -10.42 4.69 17.67
C PRO A 376 -11.09 3.43 18.26
N GLU A 377 -12.39 3.29 18.07
CA GLU A 377 -13.21 2.17 18.53
C GLU A 377 -12.81 0.88 17.82
N LEU A 378 -12.66 0.91 16.48
CA LEU A 378 -12.23 -0.24 15.68
C LEU A 378 -10.83 -0.70 16.09
N LYS A 379 -9.90 0.23 16.31
CA LYS A 379 -8.53 -0.07 16.77
C LYS A 379 -8.53 -0.79 18.12
N LYS A 380 -9.35 -0.32 19.08
CA LYS A 380 -9.50 -0.92 20.41
C LYS A 380 -10.14 -2.30 20.31
N ALA A 381 -11.29 -2.41 19.63
CA ALA A 381 -12.00 -3.68 19.46
C ALA A 381 -11.11 -4.73 18.78
N THR A 382 -10.31 -4.34 17.78
CA THR A 382 -9.33 -5.23 17.14
C THR A 382 -8.30 -5.75 18.14
N ASN A 383 -7.70 -4.88 18.94
CA ASN A 383 -6.73 -5.30 19.95
C ASN A 383 -7.34 -6.23 20.99
N GLU A 384 -8.52 -5.88 21.53
CA GLU A 384 -9.27 -6.69 22.49
C GLU A 384 -9.55 -8.08 21.93
N PHE A 385 -10.05 -8.17 20.70
CA PHE A 385 -10.31 -9.43 20.03
C PHE A 385 -9.05 -10.29 19.91
N PHE A 386 -7.96 -9.75 19.38
CA PHE A 386 -6.72 -10.52 19.22
C PHE A 386 -6.11 -10.95 20.56
N ILE A 387 -6.23 -10.14 21.62
CA ILE A 387 -5.82 -10.51 22.97
C ILE A 387 -6.68 -11.66 23.51
N GLN A 388 -8.00 -11.61 23.34
CA GLN A 388 -8.91 -12.69 23.72
C GLN A 388 -8.60 -14.01 23.00
N GLN A 389 -8.10 -13.91 21.74
CA GLN A 389 -7.68 -15.07 20.94
C GLN A 389 -6.20 -15.43 21.15
N GLY A 390 -5.57 -15.04 22.26
CA GLY A 390 -4.27 -15.52 22.72
C GLY A 390 -3.06 -14.63 22.45
N CYS A 391 -3.22 -13.47 21.82
CA CYS A 391 -2.12 -12.53 21.65
C CYS A 391 -1.67 -11.95 23.01
N LYS A 392 -0.35 -11.80 23.20
CA LYS A 392 0.24 -11.33 24.46
C LYS A 392 0.13 -9.82 24.71
N GLY A 393 -0.38 -9.07 23.73
CA GLY A 393 -0.52 -7.61 23.80
C GLY A 393 -1.15 -7.07 22.55
N ASN A 394 -1.23 -5.75 22.46
CA ASN A 394 -1.78 -5.05 21.31
C ASN A 394 -1.00 -5.35 20.02
N VAL A 395 -1.71 -5.64 18.95
CA VAL A 395 -1.14 -6.01 17.64
C VAL A 395 -1.41 -4.98 16.55
N PHE A 396 -2.40 -4.10 16.78
CA PHE A 396 -2.85 -3.12 15.79
C PHE A 396 -1.79 -2.05 15.57
N LYS A 397 -1.45 -1.83 14.32
CA LYS A 397 -0.58 -0.77 13.83
C LYS A 397 -1.26 -0.07 12.68
N GLU A 398 -0.98 1.20 12.49
CA GLU A 398 -1.53 1.97 11.39
C GLU A 398 -0.46 2.81 10.72
N TYR A 399 -0.63 3.09 9.44
CA TYR A 399 0.17 4.11 8.78
C TYR A 399 -0.69 5.01 7.92
N TYR A 400 -0.23 6.25 7.77
CA TYR A 400 -0.72 7.17 6.76
C TYR A 400 0.31 7.28 5.63
N GLY A 401 -0.23 7.32 4.42
CA GLY A 401 0.49 7.55 3.17
C GLY A 401 -0.41 7.35 1.97
N SER A 402 0.11 7.64 0.81
CA SER A 402 -0.57 7.48 -0.48
C SER A 402 0.32 6.72 -1.46
N ALA A 403 -0.19 6.46 -2.66
CA ALA A 403 0.63 5.89 -3.73
C ALA A 403 1.82 6.80 -4.07
N GLU A 404 1.62 8.11 -3.98
CA GLU A 404 2.61 9.14 -4.27
C GLU A 404 3.62 9.33 -3.14
N THR A 405 3.16 9.35 -1.89
CA THR A 405 4.01 9.54 -0.72
C THR A 405 4.61 8.25 -0.18
N SER A 406 4.05 7.09 -0.53
CA SER A 406 4.32 5.84 0.17
C SER A 406 3.98 5.97 1.67
N ILE A 407 4.70 5.30 2.58
CA ILE A 407 4.45 5.42 4.01
C ILE A 407 5.09 6.71 4.54
N VAL A 408 4.34 7.53 5.26
CA VAL A 408 4.82 8.76 5.91
C VAL A 408 4.86 8.60 7.43
N THR A 409 3.69 8.30 8.03
CA THR A 409 3.58 8.12 9.48
C THR A 409 3.33 6.67 9.84
N ILE A 410 3.66 6.30 11.05
CA ILE A 410 3.34 4.98 11.64
C ILE A 410 2.85 5.19 13.07
N LEU A 411 1.72 4.57 13.42
CA LEU A 411 1.17 4.42 14.76
C LEU A 411 1.50 3.02 15.25
N LEU A 412 2.07 2.93 16.44
CA LEU A 412 2.49 1.68 17.07
C LEU A 412 1.73 1.43 18.39
N PRO A 413 1.64 0.18 18.87
CA PRO A 413 1.01 -0.14 20.15
C PRO A 413 1.50 0.73 21.31
N GLU A 414 2.80 0.88 21.48
CA GLU A 414 3.39 1.69 22.55
C GLU A 414 2.97 3.16 22.50
N ASP A 415 2.63 3.70 21.34
CA ASP A 415 2.23 5.10 21.21
C ASP A 415 0.89 5.37 21.91
N TYR A 416 -0.12 4.51 21.67
CA TYR A 416 -1.44 4.67 22.28
C TYR A 416 -1.56 3.97 23.64
N GLU A 417 -0.67 3.06 24.00
CA GLU A 417 -0.52 2.55 25.37
C GLU A 417 0.02 3.64 26.29
N GLU A 418 0.97 4.46 25.82
CA GLU A 418 1.49 5.59 26.57
C GLU A 418 0.45 6.71 26.75
N LYS A 419 -0.23 7.11 25.67
CA LYS A 419 -1.28 8.14 25.69
C LYS A 419 -2.52 7.65 24.91
N PRO A 420 -3.58 7.18 25.60
CA PRO A 420 -4.77 6.62 24.94
C PRO A 420 -5.46 7.55 23.94
N LYS A 421 -5.32 8.88 24.04
CA LYS A 421 -5.81 9.83 23.05
C LYS A 421 -5.25 9.55 21.64
N ARG A 422 -4.06 8.95 21.52
CA ARG A 422 -3.40 8.62 20.26
C ARG A 422 -4.07 7.50 19.46
N TYR A 423 -5.09 6.82 20.01
CA TYR A 423 -5.96 5.97 19.17
C TYR A 423 -6.64 6.75 18.02
N ALA A 424 -6.85 8.06 18.20
CA ALA A 424 -7.39 8.92 17.13
C ALA A 424 -6.33 9.39 16.12
N SER A 425 -5.05 9.18 16.40
CA SER A 425 -3.95 9.56 15.50
C SER A 425 -3.68 8.50 14.44
N VAL A 426 -3.14 8.92 13.30
CA VAL A 426 -2.56 8.02 12.27
C VAL A 426 -1.03 7.87 12.42
N GLY A 427 -0.50 8.24 13.58
CA GLY A 427 0.89 8.03 13.96
C GLY A 427 1.82 9.22 13.78
N LYS A 428 3.10 8.95 13.96
CA LYS A 428 4.19 9.91 13.88
C LYS A 428 5.01 9.70 12.61
N ALA A 429 5.59 10.77 12.07
CA ALA A 429 6.46 10.70 10.90
C ALA A 429 7.73 9.86 11.16
N ARG A 430 7.68 8.57 10.77
CA ARG A 430 8.75 7.59 10.93
C ARG A 430 9.38 7.17 9.60
N CYS A 431 8.65 7.35 8.49
CA CYS A 431 9.13 6.95 7.16
C CYS A 431 9.33 8.12 6.20
N GLY A 432 9.26 9.34 6.70
CA GLY A 432 9.42 10.58 5.95
C GLY A 432 9.43 11.80 6.84
N GLU A 433 9.31 12.97 6.26
CA GLU A 433 9.08 14.24 6.94
C GLU A 433 7.64 14.69 6.70
N LEU A 434 7.06 15.36 7.69
CA LEU A 434 5.70 15.88 7.65
C LEU A 434 5.62 17.21 8.37
N LYS A 435 4.88 18.17 7.77
CA LYS A 435 4.56 19.47 8.35
C LYS A 435 3.15 19.89 8.00
N ILE A 436 2.58 20.76 8.80
CA ILE A 436 1.24 21.35 8.59
C ILE A 436 1.38 22.78 8.12
N TYR A 437 0.68 23.14 7.04
CA TYR A 437 0.80 24.43 6.39
C TYR A 437 -0.54 25.15 6.32
N ASP A 438 -0.54 26.42 6.73
CA ASP A 438 -1.69 27.32 6.61
C ASP A 438 -1.57 28.15 5.33
N GLU A 439 -2.34 27.82 4.29
CA GLU A 439 -2.34 28.55 3.02
C GLU A 439 -2.82 30.00 3.16
N SER A 440 -3.72 30.26 4.11
CA SER A 440 -4.28 31.59 4.30
C SER A 440 -3.25 32.59 4.81
N THR A 441 -2.32 32.13 5.65
CA THR A 441 -1.25 32.96 6.23
C THR A 441 0.10 32.79 5.55
N GLY A 442 0.26 31.74 4.73
CA GLY A 442 1.55 31.40 4.12
C GLY A 442 2.60 30.92 5.12
N ARG A 443 2.21 30.31 6.24
CA ARG A 443 3.10 29.92 7.34
C ARG A 443 2.85 28.49 7.79
N TRP A 444 3.85 27.90 8.44
CA TRP A 444 3.71 26.63 9.14
C TRP A 444 2.76 26.78 10.33
N CYS A 445 1.84 25.81 10.51
CA CYS A 445 0.90 25.82 11.62
C CYS A 445 1.62 25.54 12.94
N PRO A 446 1.21 26.17 14.04
CA PRO A 446 1.59 25.74 15.39
C PRO A 446 0.93 24.40 15.74
N VAL A 447 1.37 23.82 16.88
CA VAL A 447 0.78 22.61 17.46
C VAL A 447 -0.74 22.75 17.62
N ASP A 448 -1.46 21.65 17.38
CA ASP A 448 -2.94 21.54 17.49
C ASP A 448 -3.73 22.49 16.57
N LYS A 449 -3.11 23.07 15.55
CA LYS A 449 -3.79 23.86 14.54
C LYS A 449 -3.88 23.11 13.21
N ASP A 450 -5.11 22.95 12.71
CA ASP A 450 -5.38 22.35 11.41
C ASP A 450 -4.83 23.18 10.24
N GLY A 451 -4.33 22.48 9.23
CA GLY A 451 -3.87 23.00 7.96
C GLY A 451 -3.60 21.87 6.97
N LEU A 452 -3.02 22.20 5.83
CA LEU A 452 -2.63 21.21 4.84
C LEU A 452 -1.51 20.31 5.35
N VAL A 453 -1.70 19.01 5.20
CA VAL A 453 -0.71 17.99 5.54
C VAL A 453 0.27 17.85 4.37
N LEU A 454 1.49 18.31 4.56
CA LEU A 454 2.55 18.28 3.56
C LEU A 454 3.61 17.24 3.92
N GLY A 455 3.86 16.31 2.99
CA GLY A 455 4.78 15.19 3.19
C GLY A 455 6.01 15.23 2.29
N ARG A 456 7.12 14.64 2.77
CA ARG A 456 8.33 14.36 1.98
C ARG A 456 8.83 12.96 2.28
N THR A 457 8.99 12.16 1.25
CA THR A 457 9.51 10.78 1.33
C THR A 457 10.45 10.52 0.16
N VAL A 458 11.06 9.34 0.11
CA VAL A 458 11.85 8.92 -1.05
C VAL A 458 11.01 8.94 -2.33
N SER A 459 9.73 8.58 -2.23
CA SER A 459 8.80 8.55 -3.37
C SER A 459 8.56 9.94 -3.93
N THR A 460 8.15 10.90 -3.10
CA THR A 460 7.87 12.28 -3.55
C THR A 460 9.12 12.97 -4.09
N VAL A 461 10.27 12.71 -3.48
CA VAL A 461 11.56 13.21 -3.97
C VAL A 461 11.89 12.60 -5.34
N SER A 462 11.64 11.31 -5.55
CA SER A 462 11.85 10.63 -6.85
C SER A 462 10.88 11.15 -7.91
N LEU A 463 9.59 11.25 -7.60
CA LEU A 463 8.54 11.74 -8.51
C LEU A 463 8.84 13.12 -9.07
N ARG A 464 9.37 14.03 -8.26
CA ARG A 464 9.72 15.40 -8.67
C ARG A 464 10.69 15.45 -9.86
N TYR A 465 11.47 14.40 -10.07
CA TYR A 465 12.59 14.38 -11.04
C TYR A 465 12.36 13.48 -12.25
N THR A 466 11.29 12.70 -12.27
CA THR A 466 11.04 11.74 -13.36
C THR A 466 10.12 12.25 -14.46
N GLY A 467 9.78 13.57 -14.45
CA GLY A 467 8.86 14.15 -15.45
C GLY A 467 7.40 13.87 -15.11
N THR A 468 6.95 14.45 -14.00
CA THR A 468 5.59 14.27 -13.49
C THR A 468 4.54 14.84 -14.45
N PRO A 469 3.40 14.14 -14.65
CA PRO A 469 2.25 14.73 -15.31
C PRO A 469 1.83 16.05 -14.64
N GLU A 470 1.39 17.02 -15.41
CA GLU A 470 1.03 18.38 -14.95
C GLU A 470 0.14 18.39 -13.69
N LYS A 471 -0.72 17.39 -13.57
CA LYS A 471 -1.61 17.24 -12.40
C LYS A 471 -0.87 16.90 -11.10
N ILE A 472 0.18 16.08 -11.17
CA ILE A 472 1.01 15.73 -10.00
C ILE A 472 1.95 16.89 -9.69
N GLU A 473 2.42 17.62 -10.71
CA GLU A 473 3.24 18.82 -10.51
C GLU A 473 2.50 19.88 -9.67
N LYS A 474 1.18 20.03 -9.86
CA LYS A 474 0.34 20.95 -9.08
C LYS A 474 0.21 20.57 -7.60
N ALA A 475 0.45 19.30 -7.25
CA ALA A 475 0.44 18.84 -5.85
C ALA A 475 1.77 19.15 -5.13
N PHE A 476 2.79 19.63 -5.83
CA PHE A 476 4.03 20.06 -5.18
C PHE A 476 3.99 21.53 -4.81
N LYS A 477 4.20 21.83 -3.53
CA LYS A 477 4.37 23.17 -2.98
C LYS A 477 5.85 23.41 -2.65
N VAL A 478 6.41 24.52 -3.12
CA VAL A 478 7.78 24.92 -2.78
C VAL A 478 7.72 25.97 -1.67
N ILE A 479 8.15 25.61 -0.48
CA ILE A 479 8.15 26.46 0.71
C ILE A 479 9.58 26.51 1.26
N ASP A 480 10.11 27.71 1.46
CA ASP A 480 11.50 27.94 1.90
C ASP A 480 12.54 27.23 1.00
N GLY A 481 12.28 27.15 -0.31
CA GLY A 481 13.14 26.47 -1.28
C GLY A 481 13.09 24.93 -1.24
N ILE A 482 12.23 24.37 -0.39
CA ILE A 482 12.05 22.93 -0.23
C ILE A 482 10.72 22.51 -0.87
N SER A 483 10.75 21.44 -1.67
CA SER A 483 9.57 20.87 -2.31
C SER A 483 8.86 19.91 -1.36
N TRP A 484 7.57 20.15 -1.13
CA TRP A 484 6.66 19.35 -0.31
C TRP A 484 5.53 18.82 -1.17
N PHE A 485 5.04 17.64 -0.86
CA PHE A 485 3.90 17.04 -1.56
C PHE A 485 2.62 17.21 -0.73
N ASP A 486 1.55 17.64 -1.40
CA ASP A 486 0.23 17.87 -0.85
C ASP A 486 -0.71 16.75 -1.33
N ASP A 487 -1.13 15.87 -0.41
CA ASP A 487 -2.11 14.80 -0.66
C ASP A 487 -3.57 15.32 -0.65
N GLY A 488 -3.78 16.63 -0.43
CA GLY A 488 -5.09 17.25 -0.28
C GLY A 488 -5.79 16.86 1.02
N LEU A 489 -5.01 16.55 2.06
CA LEU A 489 -5.50 16.20 3.40
C LEU A 489 -5.29 17.36 4.37
N LEU A 490 -6.21 17.47 5.33
CA LEU A 490 -6.16 18.41 6.42
C LEU A 490 -5.92 17.68 7.74
N GLY A 491 -5.21 18.34 8.65
CA GLY A 491 -4.93 17.80 9.96
C GLY A 491 -4.00 18.70 10.77
N HIS A 492 -3.64 18.23 11.95
CA HIS A 492 -2.70 18.89 12.84
C HIS A 492 -1.72 17.91 13.46
N LEU A 493 -0.63 18.44 14.01
CA LEU A 493 0.31 17.70 14.82
C LEU A 493 0.10 18.07 16.28
N ASP A 494 0.09 17.07 17.17
CA ASP A 494 0.17 17.33 18.61
C ASP A 494 1.61 17.70 19.05
N GLU A 495 1.77 18.00 20.34
CA GLU A 495 3.05 18.38 20.98
C GLU A 495 4.16 17.33 20.79
N ASP A 496 3.80 16.05 20.62
CA ASP A 496 4.73 14.93 20.44
C ASP A 496 4.96 14.60 18.95
N GLY A 497 4.31 15.32 18.03
CA GLY A 497 4.42 15.17 16.58
C GLY A 497 3.58 14.05 15.99
N PHE A 498 2.49 13.65 16.65
CA PHE A 498 1.51 12.72 16.12
C PHE A 498 0.50 13.44 15.23
N LEU A 499 0.20 12.85 14.06
CA LEU A 499 -0.73 13.41 13.08
C LEU A 499 -2.16 12.97 13.38
N TYR A 500 -3.05 13.96 13.43
CA TYR A 500 -4.50 13.78 13.49
C TYR A 500 -5.10 14.32 12.20
N LEU A 501 -5.76 13.44 11.42
CA LEU A 501 -6.41 13.82 10.17
C LEU A 501 -7.83 14.31 10.45
N THR A 502 -8.17 15.51 9.95
CA THR A 502 -9.48 16.12 10.14
C THR A 502 -10.36 16.06 8.89
N GLY A 503 -9.77 15.78 7.71
CA GLY A 503 -10.55 15.59 6.48
C GLY A 503 -9.74 15.76 5.21
N ARG A 504 -10.48 15.85 4.09
CA ARG A 504 -9.92 16.21 2.79
C ARG A 504 -10.32 17.62 2.43
N GLU A 505 -9.39 18.41 1.92
CA GLU A 505 -9.66 19.77 1.46
C GLU A 505 -10.86 19.87 0.51
N LYS A 506 -10.96 18.92 -0.42
CA LYS A 506 -12.04 18.86 -1.43
C LYS A 506 -13.38 18.36 -0.88
N GLU A 507 -13.42 17.77 0.29
CA GLU A 507 -14.62 17.24 0.93
C GLU A 507 -15.19 18.21 1.99
N ILE A 508 -14.50 19.31 2.29
CA ILE A 508 -14.99 20.32 3.24
C ILE A 508 -16.34 20.84 2.77
N ILE A 509 -17.30 20.87 3.66
CA ILE A 509 -18.61 21.47 3.47
C ILE A 509 -18.51 22.93 3.92
N ILE A 510 -18.72 23.90 3.02
CA ILE A 510 -18.68 25.33 3.38
C ILE A 510 -20.10 25.81 3.63
N SER A 511 -20.54 25.66 4.87
CA SER A 511 -21.88 26.02 5.30
C SER A 511 -21.91 27.46 5.82
N GLY A 512 -22.57 28.37 5.08
CA GLY A 512 -22.64 29.79 5.46
C GLY A 512 -21.27 30.46 5.66
N GLY A 513 -20.23 29.99 4.93
CA GLY A 513 -18.87 30.54 5.05
C GLY A 513 -18.01 29.87 6.14
N VAL A 514 -18.55 28.88 6.86
CA VAL A 514 -17.84 28.13 7.90
C VAL A 514 -17.49 26.73 7.39
N ASN A 515 -16.25 26.32 7.61
CA ASN A 515 -15.78 24.97 7.26
C ASN A 515 -16.36 23.93 8.21
N VAL A 516 -17.07 22.95 7.66
CA VAL A 516 -17.58 21.77 8.36
C VAL A 516 -16.89 20.54 7.80
N PHE A 517 -16.30 19.75 8.68
CA PHE A 517 -15.53 18.56 8.30
C PHE A 517 -16.42 17.33 8.37
N PRO A 518 -16.67 16.64 7.23
CA PRO A 518 -17.48 15.43 7.19
C PRO A 518 -17.07 14.37 8.20
N ASN A 519 -15.77 14.13 8.35
CA ASN A 519 -15.23 13.08 9.22
C ASN A 519 -15.62 13.27 10.70
N GLU A 520 -15.77 14.50 11.17
CA GLU A 520 -16.21 14.78 12.55
C GLU A 520 -17.66 14.32 12.76
N ILE A 521 -18.51 14.55 11.78
CA ILE A 521 -19.92 14.15 11.81
C ILE A 521 -20.04 12.64 11.63
N GLU A 522 -19.28 12.05 10.70
CA GLU A 522 -19.22 10.59 10.49
C GLU A 522 -18.77 9.87 11.75
N ALA A 523 -17.72 10.37 12.42
CA ALA A 523 -17.24 9.80 13.67
C ALA A 523 -18.28 9.84 14.79
N ALA A 524 -19.14 10.86 14.84
CA ALA A 524 -20.22 10.94 15.79
C ALA A 524 -21.33 9.92 15.48
N ILE A 525 -21.77 9.85 14.21
CA ILE A 525 -22.87 8.99 13.79
C ILE A 525 -22.51 7.51 13.91
N VAL A 526 -21.29 7.11 13.54
CA VAL A 526 -20.86 5.71 13.58
C VAL A 526 -20.79 5.14 15.00
N ARG A 527 -20.68 5.98 16.03
CA ARG A 527 -20.78 5.55 17.43
C ARG A 527 -22.19 5.14 17.87
N ASN A 528 -23.21 5.44 17.07
CA ASN A 528 -24.56 4.93 17.30
C ASN A 528 -24.58 3.40 17.10
N PRO A 529 -25.00 2.61 18.11
CA PRO A 529 -24.93 1.14 18.05
C PRO A 529 -25.74 0.50 16.92
N LYS A 530 -26.72 1.21 16.35
CA LYS A 530 -27.54 0.75 15.22
C LYS A 530 -26.90 1.01 13.87
N VAL A 531 -25.90 1.91 13.80
CA VAL A 531 -25.24 2.30 12.54
C VAL A 531 -24.13 1.31 12.23
N PHE A 532 -24.13 0.82 11.01
CA PHE A 532 -23.02 0.03 10.47
C PHE A 532 -21.96 0.93 9.86
N ASP A 533 -22.39 1.90 9.00
CA ASP A 533 -21.51 2.79 8.28
C ASP A 533 -22.22 4.11 7.93
N VAL A 534 -21.46 5.17 7.63
CA VAL A 534 -22.02 6.47 7.27
C VAL A 534 -21.09 7.25 6.33
N ALA A 535 -21.69 7.95 5.38
CA ALA A 535 -21.04 8.94 4.55
C ALA A 535 -21.67 10.31 4.79
N VAL A 536 -20.88 11.30 5.16
CA VAL A 536 -21.33 12.70 5.20
C VAL A 536 -20.84 13.41 3.94
N ILE A 537 -21.78 14.00 3.23
CA ILE A 537 -21.57 14.62 1.92
C ILE A 537 -22.05 16.07 1.91
N ARG A 538 -21.62 16.81 0.90
CA ARG A 538 -22.11 18.17 0.60
C ARG A 538 -23.51 18.07 0.00
N TYR A 539 -24.44 18.76 0.59
CA TYR A 539 -25.81 18.87 0.09
C TYR A 539 -26.10 20.36 -0.26
N PRO A 540 -26.70 20.64 -1.42
CA PRO A 540 -27.01 22.02 -1.80
C PRO A 540 -28.10 22.63 -0.89
N ASP A 541 -27.87 23.85 -0.43
CA ASP A 541 -28.79 24.62 0.42
C ASP A 541 -28.94 26.05 -0.13
N THR A 542 -30.16 26.54 -0.20
CA THR A 542 -30.46 27.85 -0.78
C THR A 542 -29.97 29.03 0.05
N ASP A 543 -29.81 28.85 1.36
CA ASP A 543 -29.39 29.87 2.30
C ASP A 543 -27.89 29.80 2.61
N LEU A 544 -27.43 28.61 2.99
CA LEU A 544 -26.05 28.37 3.42
C LEU A 544 -25.13 27.88 2.28
N ARG A 545 -25.66 27.71 1.08
CA ARG A 545 -25.03 27.13 -0.13
C ARG A 545 -24.77 25.64 -0.01
N GLU A 546 -24.06 25.22 1.04
CA GLU A 546 -23.74 23.82 1.33
C GLU A 546 -24.12 23.51 2.79
N VAL A 547 -24.65 22.33 3.01
CA VAL A 547 -24.93 21.80 4.35
C VAL A 547 -24.56 20.32 4.42
N PRO A 548 -24.25 19.77 5.61
CA PRO A 548 -23.98 18.35 5.74
C PRO A 548 -25.25 17.51 5.55
N ALA A 549 -25.15 16.47 4.71
CA ALA A 549 -26.11 15.39 4.61
C ALA A 549 -25.45 14.08 5.01
N ALA A 550 -26.09 13.32 5.88
CA ALA A 550 -25.63 12.00 6.34
C ALA A 550 -26.34 10.89 5.57
N ILE A 551 -25.59 10.07 4.85
CA ILE A 551 -26.07 8.86 4.19
C ILE A 551 -25.69 7.69 5.09
N VAL A 552 -26.68 7.04 5.70
CA VAL A 552 -26.50 6.10 6.80
C VAL A 552 -26.85 4.69 6.36
N GLN A 553 -25.94 3.75 6.59
CA GLN A 553 -26.18 2.33 6.48
C GLN A 553 -26.37 1.74 7.88
N LEU A 554 -27.50 1.12 8.12
CA LEU A 554 -27.80 0.48 9.41
C LEU A 554 -27.25 -0.95 9.46
N LYS A 555 -27.01 -1.45 10.67
CA LYS A 555 -26.71 -2.87 10.89
C LYS A 555 -27.90 -3.73 10.48
N LYS A 556 -27.63 -4.95 10.06
CA LYS A 556 -28.66 -5.89 9.59
C LYS A 556 -29.72 -6.13 10.67
N GLY A 557 -30.98 -5.84 10.33
CA GLY A 557 -32.12 -6.00 11.23
C GLY A 557 -32.42 -4.80 12.14
N GLU A 558 -31.58 -3.78 12.16
CA GLU A 558 -31.83 -2.54 12.90
C GLU A 558 -32.74 -1.59 12.12
N GLN A 559 -33.47 -0.76 12.86
CA GLN A 559 -34.29 0.32 12.32
C GLN A 559 -34.00 1.62 13.05
N SER A 560 -33.95 2.72 12.31
CA SER A 560 -33.77 4.07 12.82
C SER A 560 -34.49 5.09 11.95
N ASN A 561 -34.55 6.32 12.39
CA ASN A 561 -35.12 7.45 11.65
C ASN A 561 -34.24 8.69 11.79
N THR A 562 -34.55 9.71 10.98
CA THR A 562 -33.79 10.98 10.94
C THR A 562 -33.65 11.61 12.31
N ASP A 563 -34.76 11.69 13.08
CA ASP A 563 -34.77 12.36 14.39
C ASP A 563 -33.87 11.62 15.39
N GLU A 564 -33.86 10.30 15.36
CA GLU A 564 -33.01 9.48 16.23
C GLU A 564 -31.51 9.71 15.94
N ILE A 565 -31.13 9.78 14.67
CA ILE A 565 -29.72 10.06 14.29
C ILE A 565 -29.34 11.49 14.69
N ILE A 566 -30.21 12.48 14.45
CA ILE A 566 -29.95 13.88 14.83
C ILE A 566 -29.82 14.02 16.35
N GLU A 567 -30.72 13.41 17.12
CA GLU A 567 -30.66 13.44 18.60
C GLU A 567 -29.38 12.75 19.11
N TYR A 568 -28.96 11.66 18.46
CA TYR A 568 -27.71 11.01 18.79
C TYR A 568 -26.50 11.95 18.53
N CYS A 569 -26.47 12.63 17.37
CA CYS A 569 -25.44 13.61 17.06
C CYS A 569 -25.33 14.71 18.12
N LYS A 570 -26.48 15.23 18.59
CA LYS A 570 -26.53 16.26 19.64
C LYS A 570 -25.99 15.74 20.98
N LYS A 571 -26.36 14.51 21.36
CA LYS A 571 -25.84 13.85 22.59
C LYS A 571 -24.35 13.61 22.52
N ASP A 572 -23.84 13.30 21.34
CA ASP A 572 -22.41 13.09 21.08
C ASP A 572 -21.62 14.41 20.99
N GLY A 573 -22.26 15.57 21.15
CA GLY A 573 -21.61 16.88 21.24
C GLY A 573 -21.59 17.69 19.93
N LEU A 574 -22.26 17.24 18.87
CA LEU A 574 -22.39 18.04 17.66
C LEU A 574 -23.45 19.15 17.85
N HIS A 575 -23.15 20.35 17.38
CA HIS A 575 -24.02 21.51 17.51
C HIS A 575 -24.06 22.37 16.24
N GLY A 576 -25.18 23.11 16.06
CA GLY A 576 -25.32 24.13 15.02
C GLY A 576 -25.22 23.55 13.61
N ILE A 577 -24.34 24.14 12.80
CA ILE A 577 -24.14 23.77 11.38
C ILE A 577 -23.48 22.40 11.17
N LYS A 578 -22.98 21.75 12.22
CA LYS A 578 -22.44 20.39 12.18
C LYS A 578 -23.53 19.32 12.28
N ILE A 579 -24.75 19.69 12.67
CA ILE A 579 -25.90 18.76 12.66
C ILE A 579 -26.30 18.54 11.20
N PRO A 580 -26.39 17.28 10.72
CA PRO A 580 -26.85 17.01 9.37
C PRO A 580 -28.26 17.57 9.15
N LYS A 581 -28.46 18.33 8.07
CA LYS A 581 -29.80 18.80 7.67
C LYS A 581 -30.61 17.74 6.95
N VAL A 582 -29.92 16.78 6.35
CA VAL A 582 -30.50 15.65 5.64
C VAL A 582 -29.92 14.37 6.20
N VAL A 583 -30.77 13.39 6.48
CA VAL A 583 -30.37 12.01 6.81
C VAL A 583 -31.12 11.08 5.87
N GLU A 584 -30.39 10.31 5.09
CA GLU A 584 -30.90 9.30 4.18
C GLU A 584 -30.38 7.92 4.58
N PHE A 585 -31.23 6.90 4.50
CA PHE A 585 -30.85 5.52 4.80
C PHE A 585 -30.68 4.75 3.50
N VAL A 586 -29.59 3.97 3.43
CA VAL A 586 -29.25 3.11 2.29
C VAL A 586 -28.96 1.68 2.76
N ASP A 587 -29.20 0.72 1.89
CA ASP A 587 -28.86 -0.68 2.18
C ASP A 587 -27.34 -0.89 2.17
N GLU A 588 -26.62 -0.22 1.28
CA GLU A 588 -25.16 -0.31 1.16
C GLU A 588 -24.59 1.01 0.64
N LEU A 589 -23.49 1.45 1.25
CA LEU A 589 -22.74 2.62 0.79
C LEU A 589 -21.83 2.24 -0.39
N PRO A 590 -21.77 3.07 -1.46
CA PRO A 590 -20.92 2.79 -2.62
C PRO A 590 -19.44 2.90 -2.22
N ARG A 591 -18.72 1.80 -2.41
CA ARG A 591 -17.28 1.74 -2.15
C ARG A 591 -16.53 1.29 -3.38
N HIS A 592 -15.38 1.89 -3.59
CA HIS A 592 -14.38 1.34 -4.49
C HIS A 592 -13.89 0.00 -3.91
N MET A 593 -13.36 -0.86 -4.78
CA MET A 593 -12.94 -2.22 -4.38
C MET A 593 -11.78 -2.27 -3.38
N ASP A 594 -11.07 -1.15 -3.21
CA ASP A 594 -10.08 -0.95 -2.14
C ASP A 594 -10.72 -0.56 -0.79
N GLY A 595 -12.03 -0.60 -0.69
CA GLY A 595 -12.80 -0.21 0.48
C GLY A 595 -13.06 1.29 0.60
N LYS A 596 -12.56 2.12 -0.32
CA LYS A 596 -12.68 3.57 -0.28
C LYS A 596 -14.08 4.02 -0.67
N LEU A 597 -14.69 4.84 0.19
CA LEU A 597 -16.03 5.39 -0.01
C LEU A 597 -16.10 6.32 -1.23
N LEU A 598 -17.09 6.12 -2.10
CA LEU A 598 -17.31 6.90 -3.32
C LEU A 598 -18.28 8.06 -3.06
N LYS A 599 -17.89 8.98 -2.17
CA LYS A 599 -18.73 10.14 -1.77
C LYS A 599 -19.23 10.96 -2.96
N ARG A 600 -18.43 11.06 -4.02
CA ARG A 600 -18.81 11.81 -5.21
C ARG A 600 -20.04 11.24 -5.90
N GLU A 601 -20.16 9.92 -5.98
CA GLU A 601 -21.34 9.26 -6.56
C GLU A 601 -22.59 9.55 -5.73
N LEU A 602 -22.45 9.60 -4.40
CA LEU A 602 -23.53 9.98 -3.51
C LEU A 602 -23.93 11.45 -3.69
N GLU A 603 -22.96 12.35 -3.89
CA GLU A 603 -23.22 13.76 -4.12
C GLU A 603 -23.88 14.05 -5.47
N ASP A 604 -23.49 13.33 -6.54
CA ASP A 604 -23.87 13.64 -7.93
C ASP A 604 -25.39 13.74 -8.10
N LYS A 605 -26.17 12.87 -7.44
CA LYS A 605 -27.65 12.89 -7.51
C LYS A 605 -28.29 14.17 -6.96
N TYR A 606 -27.64 14.88 -6.02
CA TYR A 606 -28.18 16.10 -5.41
C TYR A 606 -27.70 17.38 -6.08
N TRP A 607 -26.65 17.29 -6.88
CA TRP A 607 -26.06 18.43 -7.56
C TRP A 607 -26.39 18.51 -9.03
N GLU A 608 -27.32 17.68 -9.53
CA GLU A 608 -27.75 17.67 -10.92
C GLU A 608 -28.38 19.02 -11.28
N GLY A 609 -27.81 19.73 -12.27
CA GLY A 609 -28.25 21.08 -12.68
C GLY A 609 -27.83 22.24 -11.77
N ILE A 610 -27.06 21.98 -10.69
CA ILE A 610 -26.56 23.00 -9.75
C ILE A 610 -25.02 23.10 -9.88
N GLN A 611 -24.50 24.33 -9.94
CA GLN A 611 -23.06 24.52 -10.05
C GLN A 611 -22.38 24.21 -8.71
N ARG A 612 -21.52 23.18 -8.70
CA ARG A 612 -20.65 22.86 -7.57
C ARG A 612 -19.48 23.84 -7.47
N ARG A 613 -19.01 24.06 -6.26
CA ARG A 613 -17.65 24.53 -6.03
C ARG A 613 -16.67 23.44 -6.46
N GLY A 614 -15.74 23.76 -7.34
CA GLY A 614 -14.83 22.85 -8.05
C GLY A 614 -13.91 21.98 -7.19
#